data_cd7d672e39f2a2318f6658f06c24a3b4
#
_entry.id   cd7d672e39f2a2318f6658f06c24a3b4
#
_cell.length_a   1.000
_cell.length_b   1.000
_cell.length_c   1.000
_cell.angle_alpha   90.00
_cell.angle_beta   90.00
_cell.angle_gamma   90.00
#
_symmetry.space_group_name_H-M   'P 1'
#
loop_
_entity.id
_entity.type
_entity.pdbx_description
1 polymer ?
#
loop_
_entity_poly.entity_id
_entity_poly.type
_entity_poly.pdbx_seq_one_letter_code
_entity_poly.pdbx_strand_id
1 'polypeptide(L)'
;MQLSSFMTVSAAEDFLRHIHAGTVGKLQIPTRPRHHAAGGEAAFVQAVSTWANMAHPAELVSYAEGPADQVQIERLVSRLHGLVGILVADAIASIRGPDLTEVLRKAALHRLAILQSGTPEDGSRGPQLEILCFDHLAKSHPSSFYAPDEQGVLQVRRLPAFNLFATAVLKELVPTALSRAIPEGFTSALGSALHELFRNTEEHGRVNDYGDVPTKSVRGFHARRHSITPKTLPELAAEARPFSDYFSRLRPARAGNRDIQLIELSVFDTGPGMAASLSGKPLASIDRDEEVVLVQRCFGKNVSRKSISSAGLGLPTVIDLLRERNGFLRLRTGRLSLFSDLGLEEQRAFGELPELRDWADPSGRVAPIAGTLFTLLFPLGA
;
A
#
# COMPACT_ATOMS: atom_id res chain seq x y z
N MET A 1 -9.40 -16.84 13.20
CA MET A 1 -8.77 -15.65 13.84
C MET A 1 -9.48 -14.40 13.41
N GLN A 2 -9.64 -13.41 14.29
CA GLN A 2 -10.23 -12.11 13.97
C GLN A 2 -9.10 -11.09 13.76
N LEU A 3 -9.17 -10.33 12.66
CA LEU A 3 -8.30 -9.16 12.46
C LEU A 3 -8.61 -8.09 13.51
N SER A 4 -7.59 -7.34 13.90
CA SER A 4 -7.75 -6.18 14.75
C SER A 4 -8.71 -5.16 14.14
N SER A 5 -9.55 -4.55 14.94
CA SER A 5 -10.31 -3.36 14.54
C SER A 5 -9.47 -2.09 14.55
N PHE A 6 -8.26 -2.13 15.08
CA PHE A 6 -7.27 -1.07 15.00
C PHE A 6 -6.40 -1.33 13.78
N MET A 7 -6.57 -0.49 12.75
CA MET A 7 -5.86 -0.60 11.48
C MET A 7 -4.49 0.06 11.63
N THR A 8 -3.57 -0.67 12.28
CA THR A 8 -2.21 -0.20 12.55
C THR A 8 -1.17 -1.12 11.94
N VAL A 9 0.03 -0.61 11.70
CA VAL A 9 1.16 -1.40 11.19
C VAL A 9 1.49 -2.53 12.16
N SER A 10 1.54 -2.23 13.45
CA SER A 10 1.83 -3.22 14.49
C SER A 10 0.82 -4.36 14.52
N ALA A 11 -0.48 -4.04 14.39
CA ALA A 11 -1.53 -5.07 14.34
C ALA A 11 -1.43 -5.94 13.08
N ALA A 12 -1.01 -5.39 11.95
CA ALA A 12 -0.76 -6.16 10.73
C ALA A 12 0.44 -7.10 10.88
N GLU A 13 1.54 -6.64 11.49
CA GLU A 13 2.71 -7.48 11.79
C GLU A 13 2.38 -8.60 12.79
N ASP A 14 1.55 -8.30 13.81
CA ASP A 14 1.06 -9.32 14.75
C ASP A 14 0.25 -10.39 14.03
N PHE A 15 -0.63 -9.99 13.11
CA PHE A 15 -1.40 -10.92 12.31
C PHE A 15 -0.50 -11.80 11.43
N LEU A 16 0.52 -11.23 10.78
CA LEU A 16 1.50 -11.97 10.00
C LEU A 16 2.24 -13.02 10.84
N ARG A 17 2.64 -12.68 12.05
CA ARG A 17 3.27 -13.65 12.98
C ARG A 17 2.37 -14.84 13.27
N HIS A 18 1.09 -14.61 13.47
CA HIS A 18 0.11 -15.69 13.70
C HIS A 18 -0.11 -16.56 12.45
N ILE A 19 -0.13 -15.95 11.24
CA ILE A 19 -0.21 -16.73 10.00
C ILE A 19 0.96 -17.69 9.90
N HIS A 20 2.18 -17.21 10.07
CA HIS A 20 3.39 -18.02 9.95
C HIS A 20 3.56 -19.05 11.08
N ALA A 21 2.94 -18.82 12.23
CA ALA A 21 2.84 -19.82 13.30
C ALA A 21 1.80 -20.93 13.01
N GLY A 22 1.11 -20.86 11.86
CA GLY A 22 0.10 -21.86 11.47
C GLY A 22 -1.20 -21.79 12.26
N THR A 23 -1.46 -20.70 12.96
CA THR A 23 -2.62 -20.56 13.86
C THR A 23 -3.85 -19.96 13.18
N VAL A 24 -3.75 -19.59 11.89
CA VAL A 24 -4.83 -18.91 11.15
C VAL A 24 -5.35 -19.79 10.02
N GLY A 25 -6.45 -20.53 10.24
CA GLY A 25 -7.20 -21.18 9.16
C GLY A 25 -8.28 -20.25 8.60
N LYS A 26 -9.26 -19.89 9.43
CA LYS A 26 -10.36 -18.99 9.06
C LYS A 26 -10.07 -17.56 9.51
N LEU A 27 -10.28 -16.60 8.59
CA LEU A 27 -10.07 -15.18 8.83
C LEU A 27 -11.38 -14.45 8.98
N GLN A 28 -11.53 -13.69 10.06
CA GLN A 28 -12.65 -12.78 10.26
C GLN A 28 -12.18 -11.32 10.15
N ILE A 29 -12.79 -10.56 9.24
CA ILE A 29 -12.43 -9.16 8.97
C ILE A 29 -13.44 -8.22 9.64
N PRO A 30 -13.01 -7.21 10.44
CA PRO A 30 -13.90 -6.24 11.04
C PRO A 30 -14.52 -5.33 9.99
N THR A 31 -15.85 -5.14 10.05
CA THR A 31 -16.57 -4.24 9.17
C THR A 31 -16.58 -2.78 9.65
N ARG A 32 -16.14 -2.53 10.89
CA ARG A 32 -16.06 -1.21 11.52
C ARG A 32 -14.69 -1.03 12.18
N PRO A 33 -13.67 -0.61 11.44
CA PRO A 33 -12.41 -0.23 12.06
C PRO A 33 -12.62 0.94 13.03
N ARG A 34 -11.95 0.89 14.17
CA ARG A 34 -12.05 1.92 15.23
C ARG A 34 -10.99 2.99 15.08
N HIS A 35 -9.86 2.63 14.49
CA HIS A 35 -8.71 3.51 14.36
C HIS A 35 -7.96 3.20 13.06
N HIS A 36 -7.43 4.23 12.42
CA HIS A 36 -6.61 4.13 11.21
C HIS A 36 -5.30 4.89 11.42
N ALA A 37 -4.23 4.17 11.66
CA ALA A 37 -2.89 4.74 11.67
C ALA A 37 -2.32 4.87 10.25
N ALA A 38 -1.32 5.72 10.10
CA ALA A 38 -0.61 5.85 8.83
C ALA A 38 0.00 4.51 8.40
N GLY A 39 -0.20 4.12 7.13
CA GLY A 39 0.24 2.86 6.56
C GLY A 39 -0.54 1.62 7.01
N GLY A 40 -1.46 1.74 7.96
CA GLY A 40 -2.17 0.59 8.53
C GLY A 40 -3.07 -0.13 7.53
N GLU A 41 -3.88 0.61 6.76
CA GLU A 41 -4.81 0.02 5.78
C GLU A 41 -4.06 -0.81 4.72
N ALA A 42 -3.02 -0.26 4.12
CA ALA A 42 -2.21 -0.95 3.12
C ALA A 42 -1.42 -2.13 3.71
N ALA A 43 -0.95 -2.02 4.96
CA ALA A 43 -0.31 -3.13 5.67
C ALA A 43 -1.28 -4.30 5.88
N PHE A 44 -2.56 -4.03 6.18
CA PHE A 44 -3.58 -5.07 6.27
C PHE A 44 -3.91 -5.69 4.91
N VAL A 45 -3.93 -4.93 3.83
CA VAL A 45 -4.08 -5.48 2.48
C VAL A 45 -2.98 -6.51 2.20
N GLN A 46 -1.74 -6.14 2.43
CA GLN A 46 -0.59 -7.01 2.21
C GLN A 46 -0.64 -8.26 3.13
N ALA A 47 -1.02 -8.08 4.39
CA ALA A 47 -1.14 -9.19 5.35
C ALA A 47 -2.29 -10.16 4.99
N VAL A 48 -3.46 -9.65 4.58
CA VAL A 48 -4.60 -10.45 4.12
C VAL A 48 -4.25 -11.22 2.84
N SER A 49 -3.54 -10.59 1.92
CA SER A 49 -3.07 -11.24 0.69
C SER A 49 -2.05 -12.34 0.98
N THR A 50 -1.14 -12.11 1.94
CA THR A 50 -0.19 -13.12 2.41
C THR A 50 -0.92 -14.31 3.03
N TRP A 51 -1.92 -14.05 3.90
CA TRP A 51 -2.77 -15.11 4.45
C TRP A 51 -3.44 -15.93 3.35
N ALA A 52 -4.04 -15.29 2.36
CA ALA A 52 -4.76 -15.98 1.30
C ALA A 52 -3.83 -16.89 0.46
N ASN A 53 -2.57 -16.49 0.28
CA ASN A 53 -1.58 -17.30 -0.44
C ASN A 53 -1.01 -18.46 0.40
N MET A 54 -1.08 -18.38 1.72
CA MET A 54 -0.58 -19.42 2.64
C MET A 54 -1.68 -20.39 3.11
N ALA A 55 -2.91 -19.92 3.27
CA ALA A 55 -4.04 -20.73 3.73
C ALA A 55 -4.68 -21.51 2.58
N HIS A 56 -4.86 -22.81 2.73
CA HIS A 56 -5.50 -23.69 1.75
C HIS A 56 -6.51 -24.63 2.42
N PRO A 57 -7.84 -24.39 2.31
CA PRO A 57 -8.48 -23.22 1.68
C PRO A 57 -8.37 -21.94 2.53
N ALA A 58 -8.27 -20.78 1.87
CA ALA A 58 -8.39 -19.49 2.53
C ALA A 58 -9.86 -19.17 2.76
N GLU A 59 -10.36 -19.40 3.97
CA GLU A 59 -11.77 -19.22 4.33
C GLU A 59 -11.97 -17.90 5.10
N LEU A 60 -12.79 -17.00 4.51
CA LEU A 60 -13.18 -15.74 5.14
C LEU A 60 -14.49 -15.90 5.91
N VAL A 61 -14.56 -15.33 7.11
CA VAL A 61 -15.78 -15.30 7.92
C VAL A 61 -16.32 -13.87 7.97
N SER A 62 -17.54 -13.68 7.46
CA SER A 62 -18.24 -12.39 7.45
C SER A 62 -19.18 -12.25 8.64
N TYR A 63 -19.35 -11.01 9.11
CA TYR A 63 -20.36 -10.66 10.12
C TYR A 63 -21.77 -10.56 9.54
N ALA A 64 -21.95 -10.63 8.22
CA ALA A 64 -23.28 -10.70 7.63
C ALA A 64 -23.98 -11.99 8.06
N GLU A 65 -25.22 -11.89 8.52
CA GLU A 65 -25.98 -13.04 9.00
C GLU A 65 -26.52 -13.92 7.86
N GLY A 66 -26.63 -13.35 6.67
CA GLY A 66 -27.12 -14.03 5.47
C GLY A 66 -27.06 -13.12 4.24
N PRO A 67 -27.50 -13.63 3.07
CA PRO A 67 -27.47 -12.87 1.81
C PRO A 67 -28.30 -11.57 1.81
N ALA A 68 -29.28 -11.47 2.71
CA ALA A 68 -30.14 -10.28 2.85
C ALA A 68 -29.53 -9.17 3.71
N ASP A 69 -28.41 -9.42 4.41
CA ASP A 69 -27.77 -8.44 5.28
C ASP A 69 -26.90 -7.45 4.48
N GLN A 70 -27.57 -6.64 3.64
CA GLN A 70 -26.92 -5.67 2.76
C GLN A 70 -26.03 -4.69 3.53
N VAL A 71 -26.41 -4.33 4.76
CA VAL A 71 -25.67 -3.36 5.57
C VAL A 71 -24.26 -3.89 5.91
N GLN A 72 -24.11 -5.15 6.33
CA GLN A 72 -22.82 -5.72 6.64
C GLN A 72 -22.02 -6.04 5.36
N ILE A 73 -22.71 -6.46 4.29
CA ILE A 73 -22.11 -6.70 2.98
C ILE A 73 -21.47 -5.40 2.46
N GLU A 74 -22.23 -4.30 2.41
CA GLU A 74 -21.74 -3.01 1.95
C GLU A 74 -20.59 -2.48 2.81
N ARG A 75 -20.68 -2.62 4.13
CA ARG A 75 -19.61 -2.23 5.04
C ARG A 75 -18.30 -2.98 4.76
N LEU A 76 -18.37 -4.27 4.52
CA LEU A 76 -17.18 -5.09 4.25
C LEU A 76 -16.59 -4.75 2.87
N VAL A 77 -17.43 -4.72 1.84
CA VAL A 77 -17.03 -4.39 0.46
C VAL A 77 -16.48 -2.97 0.33
N SER A 78 -16.97 -2.06 1.18
CA SER A 78 -16.52 -0.67 1.17
C SER A 78 -15.15 -0.44 1.79
N ARG A 79 -14.53 -1.42 2.42
CA ARG A 79 -13.21 -1.31 3.02
C ARG A 79 -12.18 -1.96 2.11
N LEU A 80 -11.02 -1.31 1.97
CA LEU A 80 -9.96 -1.79 1.09
C LEU A 80 -9.54 -3.23 1.46
N HIS A 81 -9.20 -3.48 2.72
CA HIS A 81 -8.85 -4.82 3.21
C HIS A 81 -10.01 -5.83 3.14
N GLY A 82 -11.26 -5.36 3.28
CA GLY A 82 -12.46 -6.18 3.13
C GLY A 82 -12.70 -6.58 1.68
N LEU A 83 -12.60 -5.63 0.75
CA LEU A 83 -12.70 -5.86 -0.69
C LEU A 83 -11.62 -6.86 -1.16
N VAL A 84 -10.37 -6.62 -0.75
CA VAL A 84 -9.26 -7.54 -1.05
C VAL A 84 -9.53 -8.91 -0.46
N GLY A 85 -9.90 -9.01 0.82
CA GLY A 85 -10.18 -10.28 1.50
C GLY A 85 -11.23 -11.11 0.79
N ILE A 86 -12.33 -10.49 0.32
CA ILE A 86 -13.38 -11.16 -0.46
C ILE A 86 -12.85 -11.71 -1.78
N LEU A 87 -12.03 -10.93 -2.50
CA LEU A 87 -11.57 -11.29 -3.84
C LEU A 87 -10.42 -12.31 -3.85
N VAL A 88 -9.69 -12.45 -2.73
CA VAL A 88 -8.60 -13.44 -2.60
C VAL A 88 -8.98 -14.68 -1.79
N ALA A 89 -10.11 -14.69 -1.08
CA ALA A 89 -10.58 -15.87 -0.34
C ALA A 89 -11.09 -16.98 -1.28
N ASP A 90 -10.87 -18.25 -0.89
CA ASP A 90 -11.43 -19.40 -1.62
C ASP A 90 -12.92 -19.58 -1.33
N ALA A 91 -13.32 -19.37 -0.06
CA ALA A 91 -14.69 -19.47 0.41
C ALA A 91 -15.00 -18.38 1.44
N ILE A 92 -16.27 -18.00 1.53
CA ILE A 92 -16.74 -16.98 2.46
C ILE A 92 -17.99 -17.48 3.17
N ALA A 93 -17.90 -17.67 4.48
CA ALA A 93 -19.01 -18.10 5.31
C ALA A 93 -19.54 -16.94 6.17
N SER A 94 -20.82 -16.99 6.52
CA SER A 94 -21.37 -16.20 7.62
C SER A 94 -20.83 -16.69 8.95
N ILE A 95 -20.71 -15.81 9.92
CA ILE A 95 -20.45 -16.19 11.33
C ILE A 95 -21.49 -17.18 11.87
N ARG A 96 -22.70 -17.21 11.29
CA ARG A 96 -23.78 -18.14 11.64
C ARG A 96 -23.85 -19.38 10.76
N GLY A 97 -22.94 -19.54 9.79
CA GLY A 97 -22.77 -20.75 9.02
C GLY A 97 -23.15 -20.71 7.53
N PRO A 98 -24.17 -19.95 7.04
CA PRO A 98 -24.48 -19.91 5.61
C PRO A 98 -23.29 -19.51 4.74
N ASP A 99 -23.17 -20.12 3.55
CA ASP A 99 -22.22 -19.71 2.52
C ASP A 99 -22.64 -18.36 1.93
N LEU A 100 -21.72 -17.42 1.88
CA LEU A 100 -21.91 -16.08 1.35
C LEU A 100 -20.97 -15.79 0.17
N THR A 101 -20.26 -16.78 -0.33
CA THR A 101 -19.20 -16.62 -1.34
C THR A 101 -19.73 -15.92 -2.59
N GLU A 102 -20.84 -16.38 -3.15
CA GLU A 102 -21.38 -15.81 -4.38
C GLU A 102 -21.87 -14.37 -4.18
N VAL A 103 -22.61 -14.13 -3.10
CA VAL A 103 -23.20 -12.80 -2.82
C VAL A 103 -22.10 -11.76 -2.57
N LEU A 104 -21.12 -12.07 -1.73
CA LEU A 104 -20.04 -11.16 -1.42
C LEU A 104 -19.09 -10.93 -2.62
N ARG A 105 -18.77 -11.97 -3.38
CA ARG A 105 -18.00 -11.81 -4.62
C ARG A 105 -18.71 -10.94 -5.66
N LYS A 106 -20.02 -11.12 -5.85
CA LYS A 106 -20.81 -10.27 -6.75
C LYS A 106 -20.77 -8.80 -6.31
N ALA A 107 -20.96 -8.54 -5.02
CA ALA A 107 -20.89 -7.18 -4.48
C ALA A 107 -19.46 -6.58 -4.60
N ALA A 108 -18.44 -7.38 -4.35
CA ALA A 108 -17.04 -6.96 -4.47
C ALA A 108 -16.65 -6.66 -5.92
N LEU A 109 -17.04 -7.51 -6.88
CA LEU A 109 -16.81 -7.27 -8.31
C LEU A 109 -17.54 -6.04 -8.82
N HIS A 110 -18.76 -5.78 -8.33
CA HIS A 110 -19.47 -4.54 -8.63
C HIS A 110 -18.71 -3.31 -8.12
N ARG A 111 -18.23 -3.34 -6.86
CA ARG A 111 -17.42 -2.27 -6.31
C ARG A 111 -16.11 -2.09 -7.08
N LEU A 112 -15.44 -3.18 -7.42
CA LEU A 112 -14.20 -3.16 -8.21
C LEU A 112 -14.44 -2.52 -9.58
N ALA A 113 -15.53 -2.84 -10.26
CA ALA A 113 -15.88 -2.25 -11.57
C ALA A 113 -16.04 -0.72 -11.46
N ILE A 114 -16.63 -0.21 -10.38
CA ILE A 114 -16.73 1.24 -10.13
C ILE A 114 -15.34 1.85 -9.96
N LEU A 115 -14.45 1.22 -9.16
CA LEU A 115 -13.10 1.70 -8.95
C LEU A 115 -12.23 1.69 -10.23
N GLN A 116 -12.55 0.83 -11.17
CA GLN A 116 -11.77 0.65 -12.40
C GLN A 116 -12.25 1.47 -13.59
N SER A 117 -13.56 1.70 -13.69
CA SER A 117 -14.18 2.45 -14.81
C SER A 117 -14.29 3.94 -14.51
N GLY A 118 -14.19 4.30 -13.24
CA GLY A 118 -14.46 5.63 -12.77
C GLY A 118 -13.27 6.59 -12.84
N THR A 119 -13.58 7.82 -12.56
CA THR A 119 -12.60 8.85 -12.24
C THR A 119 -11.99 8.56 -10.85
N PRO A 120 -10.86 9.15 -10.48
CA PRO A 120 -10.34 9.04 -9.12
C PRO A 120 -11.38 9.39 -8.05
N GLU A 121 -12.33 10.27 -8.33
CA GLU A 121 -13.43 10.63 -7.44
C GLU A 121 -14.33 9.44 -7.09
N ASP A 122 -14.54 8.49 -7.99
CA ASP A 122 -15.34 7.28 -7.74
C ASP A 122 -14.67 6.32 -6.75
N GLY A 123 -13.33 6.37 -6.64
CA GLY A 123 -12.52 5.68 -5.63
C GLY A 123 -12.46 6.44 -4.30
N SER A 124 -12.88 7.71 -4.26
CA SER A 124 -12.79 8.55 -3.08
C SER A 124 -13.88 8.21 -2.06
N ARG A 125 -13.50 8.12 -0.78
CA ARG A 125 -14.40 7.97 0.36
C ARG A 125 -13.94 8.82 1.53
N GLY A 126 -14.39 10.05 1.57
CA GLY A 126 -13.92 11.01 2.56
C GLY A 126 -12.42 11.32 2.32
N PRO A 127 -11.55 11.21 3.33
CA PRO A 127 -10.14 11.57 3.18
C PRO A 127 -9.27 10.47 2.58
N GLN A 128 -9.81 9.58 1.74
CA GLN A 128 -9.07 8.46 1.14
C GLN A 128 -9.49 8.18 -0.30
N LEU A 129 -8.56 7.64 -1.07
CA LEU A 129 -8.73 7.18 -2.44
C LEU A 129 -7.98 5.86 -2.64
N GLU A 130 -8.57 4.96 -3.43
CA GLU A 130 -8.02 3.63 -3.66
C GLU A 130 -8.15 3.20 -5.12
N ILE A 131 -7.11 2.53 -5.64
CA ILE A 131 -7.12 1.88 -6.95
C ILE A 131 -6.52 0.49 -6.79
N LEU A 132 -7.21 -0.52 -7.33
CA LEU A 132 -6.83 -1.92 -7.20
C LEU A 132 -6.73 -2.61 -8.56
N CYS A 133 -5.74 -3.48 -8.68
CA CYS A 133 -5.56 -4.42 -9.78
C CYS A 133 -5.49 -5.84 -9.21
N PHE A 134 -6.20 -6.77 -9.84
CA PHE A 134 -6.16 -8.20 -9.50
C PHE A 134 -5.79 -8.97 -10.77
N ASP A 135 -4.53 -9.34 -10.93
CA ASP A 135 -4.02 -9.92 -12.19
C ASP A 135 -4.65 -11.30 -12.52
N HIS A 136 -5.22 -11.96 -11.52
CA HIS A 136 -5.96 -13.22 -11.69
C HIS A 136 -7.43 -13.05 -12.09
N LEU A 137 -7.94 -11.81 -12.13
CA LEU A 137 -9.31 -11.52 -12.54
C LEU A 137 -9.37 -10.88 -13.94
N ALA A 138 -10.30 -11.33 -14.76
CA ALA A 138 -10.57 -10.68 -16.03
C ALA A 138 -11.08 -9.24 -15.81
N LYS A 139 -10.62 -8.28 -16.63
CA LYS A 139 -11.01 -6.86 -16.57
C LYS A 139 -10.69 -6.20 -15.22
N SER A 140 -9.51 -6.45 -14.68
CA SER A 140 -9.07 -5.91 -13.39
C SER A 140 -8.06 -4.77 -13.49
N HIS A 141 -7.97 -4.10 -14.65
CA HIS A 141 -7.01 -3.04 -14.90
C HIS A 141 -7.71 -1.68 -14.96
N PRO A 142 -7.47 -0.76 -14.01
CA PRO A 142 -8.14 0.54 -13.97
C PRO A 142 -7.76 1.41 -15.16
N SER A 143 -8.75 2.02 -15.81
CA SER A 143 -8.58 2.86 -16.99
C SER A 143 -7.74 4.13 -16.73
N SER A 144 -7.65 4.57 -15.46
CA SER A 144 -6.75 5.66 -15.04
C SER A 144 -5.28 5.32 -15.22
N PHE A 145 -4.90 4.03 -15.08
CA PHE A 145 -3.51 3.57 -15.14
C PHE A 145 -3.18 2.77 -16.40
N TYR A 146 -4.18 2.25 -17.12
CA TYR A 146 -3.99 1.44 -18.30
C TYR A 146 -4.69 2.02 -19.53
N ALA A 147 -4.10 1.78 -20.69
CA ALA A 147 -4.72 2.01 -21.99
C ALA A 147 -4.29 0.91 -22.96
N PRO A 148 -5.14 0.53 -23.93
CA PRO A 148 -4.73 -0.35 -25.00
C PRO A 148 -3.70 0.34 -25.90
N ASP A 149 -2.71 -0.42 -26.36
CA ASP A 149 -1.82 -0.01 -27.45
C ASP A 149 -2.49 -0.21 -28.82
N GLU A 150 -1.74 -0.03 -29.91
CA GLU A 150 -2.23 -0.19 -31.29
C GLU A 150 -2.70 -1.61 -31.61
N GLN A 151 -2.23 -2.62 -30.88
CA GLN A 151 -2.63 -4.02 -30.99
C GLN A 151 -3.75 -4.40 -30.01
N GLY A 152 -4.23 -3.45 -29.21
CA GLY A 152 -5.27 -3.70 -28.19
C GLY A 152 -4.74 -4.32 -26.89
N VAL A 153 -3.42 -4.43 -26.71
CA VAL A 153 -2.80 -4.94 -25.50
C VAL A 153 -2.74 -3.83 -24.44
N LEU A 154 -3.23 -4.12 -23.25
CA LEU A 154 -3.22 -3.15 -22.14
C LEU A 154 -1.79 -2.85 -21.69
N GLN A 155 -1.44 -1.57 -21.74
CA GLN A 155 -0.16 -1.03 -21.30
C GLN A 155 -0.36 0.00 -20.19
N VAL A 156 0.60 0.10 -19.30
CA VAL A 156 0.63 1.18 -18.30
C VAL A 156 0.71 2.52 -19.03
N ARG A 157 -0.15 3.46 -18.67
CA ARG A 157 -0.18 4.81 -19.25
C ARG A 157 1.14 5.53 -19.01
N ARG A 158 1.45 6.46 -19.91
CA ARG A 158 2.65 7.30 -19.82
C ARG A 158 2.51 8.35 -18.71
N LEU A 159 3.60 8.93 -18.28
CA LEU A 159 3.73 9.93 -17.22
C LEU A 159 2.65 11.03 -17.22
N PRO A 160 2.21 11.62 -18.36
CA PRO A 160 1.16 12.64 -18.33
C PRO A 160 -0.15 12.19 -17.69
N ALA A 161 -0.52 10.91 -17.82
CA ALA A 161 -1.71 10.38 -17.16
C ALA A 161 -1.55 10.31 -15.64
N PHE A 162 -0.34 9.98 -15.17
CA PHE A 162 -0.04 9.99 -13.73
C PHE A 162 0.02 11.39 -13.14
N ASN A 163 0.43 12.40 -13.91
CA ASN A 163 0.34 13.80 -13.49
C ASN A 163 -1.12 14.26 -13.33
N LEU A 164 -2.01 13.86 -14.25
CA LEU A 164 -3.45 14.10 -14.11
C LEU A 164 -4.03 13.38 -12.89
N PHE A 165 -3.61 12.13 -12.67
CA PHE A 165 -4.02 11.36 -11.51
C PHE A 165 -3.52 11.98 -10.20
N ALA A 166 -2.26 12.43 -10.13
CA ALA A 166 -1.73 13.15 -8.96
C ALA A 166 -2.52 14.44 -8.67
N THR A 167 -2.91 15.17 -9.72
CA THR A 167 -3.79 16.36 -9.59
C THR A 167 -5.12 15.98 -8.95
N ALA A 168 -5.76 14.90 -9.41
CA ALA A 168 -7.03 14.44 -8.88
C ALA A 168 -6.89 13.96 -7.42
N VAL A 169 -5.84 13.20 -7.10
CA VAL A 169 -5.54 12.79 -5.72
C VAL A 169 -5.41 13.99 -4.78
N LEU A 170 -4.64 15.01 -5.17
CA LEU A 170 -4.47 16.20 -4.35
C LEU A 170 -5.77 16.98 -4.21
N LYS A 171 -6.55 17.11 -5.28
CA LYS A 171 -7.87 17.77 -5.24
C LYS A 171 -8.83 17.09 -4.26
N GLU A 172 -8.86 15.76 -4.24
CA GLU A 172 -9.73 14.98 -3.35
C GLU A 172 -9.24 14.98 -1.89
N LEU A 173 -7.93 14.88 -1.67
CA LEU A 173 -7.40 14.71 -0.33
C LEU A 173 -7.09 16.04 0.37
N VAL A 174 -6.74 17.09 -0.38
CA VAL A 174 -6.32 18.38 0.22
C VAL A 174 -7.50 19.35 0.26
N PRO A 175 -7.95 19.74 1.45
CA PRO A 175 -8.98 20.76 1.56
C PRO A 175 -8.55 22.06 0.87
N THR A 176 -9.49 22.76 0.23
CA THR A 176 -9.23 24.05 -0.45
C THR A 176 -8.48 25.03 0.43
N ALA A 177 -8.77 25.02 1.73
CA ALA A 177 -8.08 25.85 2.72
C ALA A 177 -6.58 25.56 2.83
N LEU A 178 -6.12 24.36 2.45
CA LEU A 178 -4.72 23.92 2.50
C LEU A 178 -4.07 23.84 1.10
N SER A 179 -4.80 24.13 0.02
CA SER A 179 -4.28 24.03 -1.35
C SER A 179 -3.04 24.93 -1.56
N ARG A 180 -2.96 26.07 -0.87
CA ARG A 180 -1.79 26.97 -0.90
C ARG A 180 -0.55 26.40 -0.19
N ALA A 181 -0.71 25.35 0.62
CA ALA A 181 0.41 24.66 1.25
C ALA A 181 1.07 23.63 0.32
N ILE A 182 0.48 23.38 -0.86
CA ILE A 182 1.07 22.53 -1.89
C ILE A 182 2.09 23.36 -2.66
N PRO A 183 3.38 23.02 -2.63
CA PRO A 183 4.40 23.78 -3.34
C PRO A 183 4.26 23.63 -4.85
N GLU A 184 4.75 24.62 -5.59
CA GLU A 184 4.87 24.54 -7.04
C GLU A 184 5.73 23.32 -7.45
N GLY A 185 5.31 22.63 -8.52
CA GLY A 185 5.99 21.42 -8.99
C GLY A 185 5.69 20.14 -8.22
N PHE A 186 5.12 20.22 -7.00
CA PHE A 186 4.84 19.01 -6.20
C PHE A 186 3.93 18.00 -6.93
N THR A 187 2.90 18.47 -7.61
CA THR A 187 1.96 17.61 -8.35
C THR A 187 2.67 16.80 -9.44
N SER A 188 3.57 17.45 -10.18
CA SER A 188 4.34 16.78 -11.25
C SER A 188 5.35 15.78 -10.68
N ALA A 189 6.05 16.15 -9.60
CA ALA A 189 6.97 15.26 -8.92
C ALA A 189 6.24 14.05 -8.32
N LEU A 190 5.05 14.28 -7.73
CA LEU A 190 4.19 13.22 -7.23
C LEU A 190 3.71 12.30 -8.34
N GLY A 191 3.31 12.83 -9.51
CA GLY A 191 2.94 12.04 -10.68
C GLY A 191 4.09 11.17 -11.16
N SER A 192 5.32 11.69 -11.16
CA SER A 192 6.51 10.93 -11.50
C SER A 192 6.78 9.80 -10.50
N ALA A 193 6.70 10.08 -9.21
CA ALA A 193 6.87 9.08 -8.16
C ALA A 193 5.82 7.96 -8.25
N LEU A 194 4.56 8.32 -8.48
CA LEU A 194 3.46 7.35 -8.65
C LEU A 194 3.65 6.50 -9.90
N HIS A 195 4.06 7.10 -11.02
CA HIS A 195 4.35 6.38 -12.25
C HIS A 195 5.44 5.33 -12.05
N GLU A 196 6.55 5.70 -11.42
CA GLU A 196 7.66 4.79 -11.17
C GLU A 196 7.29 3.67 -10.19
N LEU A 197 6.63 3.99 -9.08
CA LEU A 197 6.19 2.97 -8.12
C LEU A 197 5.17 2.01 -8.73
N PHE A 198 4.21 2.52 -9.51
CA PHE A 198 3.22 1.68 -10.16
C PHE A 198 3.84 0.81 -11.26
N ARG A 199 4.75 1.35 -12.06
CA ARG A 199 5.53 0.55 -13.02
C ARG A 199 6.29 -0.58 -12.35
N ASN A 200 6.89 -0.34 -11.20
CA ASN A 200 7.56 -1.40 -10.44
C ASN A 200 6.59 -2.51 -10.04
N THR A 201 5.36 -2.20 -9.65
CA THR A 201 4.35 -3.24 -9.38
C THR A 201 3.96 -4.01 -10.65
N GLU A 202 3.90 -3.34 -11.81
CA GLU A 202 3.62 -3.98 -13.10
C GLU A 202 4.74 -4.91 -13.54
N GLU A 203 5.98 -4.47 -13.45
CA GLU A 203 7.14 -5.20 -13.95
C GLU A 203 7.59 -6.33 -13.02
N HIS A 204 7.38 -6.18 -11.72
CA HIS A 204 7.91 -7.07 -10.69
C HIS A 204 6.85 -7.69 -9.79
N GLY A 205 5.70 -7.05 -9.62
CA GLY A 205 4.65 -7.48 -8.70
C GLY A 205 3.57 -8.38 -9.29
N ARG A 206 3.56 -8.61 -10.61
CA ARG A 206 2.55 -9.44 -11.30
C ARG A 206 2.85 -10.93 -11.30
N VAL A 207 4.05 -11.31 -10.93
CA VAL A 207 4.51 -12.70 -11.01
C VAL A 207 4.97 -13.18 -9.64
N ASN A 208 4.98 -14.49 -9.45
CA ASN A 208 5.57 -15.14 -8.28
C ASN A 208 7.08 -15.39 -8.49
N ASP A 209 7.74 -16.07 -7.54
CA ASP A 209 9.15 -16.44 -7.61
C ASP A 209 9.53 -17.30 -8.83
N TYR A 210 8.54 -17.92 -9.49
CA TYR A 210 8.72 -18.80 -10.65
C TYR A 210 8.38 -18.11 -11.97
N GLY A 211 7.91 -16.87 -11.95
CA GLY A 211 7.52 -16.10 -13.14
C GLY A 211 6.06 -16.31 -13.57
N ASP A 212 5.26 -17.05 -12.81
CA ASP A 212 3.84 -17.27 -13.10
C ASP A 212 2.98 -16.16 -12.46
N VAL A 213 1.82 -15.87 -13.09
CA VAL A 213 0.81 -15.00 -12.47
C VAL A 213 0.18 -15.75 -11.29
N PRO A 214 0.25 -15.22 -10.06
CA PRO A 214 -0.33 -15.87 -8.90
C PRO A 214 -1.85 -16.00 -9.04
N THR A 215 -2.41 -17.08 -8.52
CA THR A 215 -3.87 -17.29 -8.47
C THR A 215 -4.59 -16.31 -7.54
N LYS A 216 -3.86 -15.67 -6.66
CA LYS A 216 -4.35 -14.66 -5.70
C LYS A 216 -3.34 -13.51 -5.66
N SER A 217 -3.56 -12.53 -6.53
CA SER A 217 -2.70 -11.35 -6.62
C SER A 217 -3.50 -10.08 -6.35
N VAL A 218 -2.88 -9.13 -5.72
CA VAL A 218 -3.39 -7.75 -5.64
C VAL A 218 -2.23 -6.77 -5.76
N ARG A 219 -2.44 -5.75 -6.56
CA ARG A 219 -1.55 -4.59 -6.69
C ARG A 219 -2.40 -3.34 -6.61
N GLY A 220 -1.86 -2.27 -6.13
CA GLY A 220 -2.66 -1.07 -6.07
C GLY A 220 -2.01 0.09 -5.40
N PHE A 221 -2.86 1.07 -5.26
CA PHE A 221 -2.58 2.35 -4.69
C PHE A 221 -3.64 2.68 -3.65
N HIS A 222 -3.21 3.18 -2.51
CA HIS A 222 -4.06 3.77 -1.47
C HIS A 222 -3.50 5.12 -1.08
N ALA A 223 -4.34 6.13 -1.07
CA ALA A 223 -4.01 7.46 -0.59
C ALA A 223 -4.96 7.88 0.52
N ARG A 224 -4.43 8.55 1.53
CA ARG A 224 -5.22 9.05 2.64
C ARG A 224 -4.66 10.35 3.18
N ARG A 225 -5.56 11.27 3.56
CA ARG A 225 -5.18 12.43 4.38
C ARG A 225 -5.37 12.09 5.85
N HIS A 226 -4.35 12.40 6.63
CA HIS A 226 -4.39 12.34 8.09
C HIS A 226 -4.40 13.76 8.66
N SER A 227 -5.29 13.97 9.65
CA SER A 227 -5.29 15.15 10.49
C SER A 227 -4.94 14.73 11.91
N ILE A 228 -3.71 15.01 12.32
CA ILE A 228 -3.15 14.60 13.60
C ILE A 228 -3.30 15.75 14.57
N THR A 229 -4.20 15.62 15.50
CA THR A 229 -4.43 16.61 16.57
C THR A 229 -3.47 16.36 17.74
N PRO A 230 -3.22 17.33 18.61
CA PRO A 230 -2.47 17.11 19.86
C PRO A 230 -3.06 15.98 20.72
N LYS A 231 -4.36 15.70 20.58
CA LYS A 231 -5.05 14.63 21.32
C LYS A 231 -4.76 13.25 20.74
N THR A 232 -4.70 13.13 19.40
CA THR A 232 -4.47 11.84 18.72
C THR A 232 -3.00 11.51 18.50
N LEU A 233 -2.12 12.52 18.59
CA LEU A 233 -0.68 12.35 18.41
C LEU A 233 -0.07 11.29 19.35
N PRO A 234 -0.37 11.24 20.66
CA PRO A 234 0.19 10.23 21.55
C PRO A 234 -0.19 8.80 21.16
N GLU A 235 -1.43 8.57 20.70
CA GLU A 235 -1.89 7.23 20.25
C GLU A 235 -1.14 6.78 18.99
N LEU A 236 -0.99 7.69 18.02
CA LEU A 236 -0.27 7.43 16.77
C LEU A 236 1.24 7.24 17.01
N ALA A 237 1.82 8.04 17.90
CA ALA A 237 3.22 7.95 18.28
C ALA A 237 3.55 6.67 19.07
N ALA A 238 2.62 6.20 19.89
CA ALA A 238 2.79 4.98 20.68
C ALA A 238 2.79 3.71 19.84
N GLU A 239 2.30 3.76 18.60
CA GLU A 239 2.28 2.61 17.70
C GLU A 239 3.68 2.12 17.33
N ALA A 240 4.58 3.05 17.03
CA ALA A 240 5.97 2.73 16.73
C ALA A 240 6.88 3.95 16.96
N ARG A 241 8.06 3.70 17.53
CA ARG A 241 9.07 4.75 17.78
C ARG A 241 9.39 5.59 16.54
N PRO A 242 9.57 5.02 15.32
CA PRO A 242 9.84 5.83 14.13
C PRO A 242 8.76 6.87 13.85
N PHE A 243 7.49 6.56 14.07
CA PHE A 243 6.41 7.52 13.92
C PHE A 243 6.42 8.59 15.02
N SER A 244 6.72 8.19 16.29
CA SER A 244 6.85 9.14 17.37
C SER A 244 7.91 10.20 17.07
N ASP A 245 9.09 9.75 16.64
CA ASP A 245 10.21 10.62 16.32
C ASP A 245 9.90 11.53 15.14
N TYR A 246 9.28 11.00 14.07
CA TYR A 246 8.88 11.75 12.90
C TYR A 246 7.80 12.80 13.22
N PHE A 247 6.69 12.41 13.83
CA PHE A 247 5.57 13.31 14.10
C PHE A 247 5.94 14.42 15.09
N SER A 248 6.84 14.16 16.04
CA SER A 248 7.30 15.18 17.00
C SER A 248 8.03 16.36 16.36
N ARG A 249 8.58 16.18 15.16
CA ARG A 249 9.31 17.23 14.41
C ARG A 249 8.42 18.05 13.51
N LEU A 250 7.25 17.53 13.16
CA LEU A 250 6.37 18.19 12.20
C LEU A 250 5.73 19.45 12.78
N ARG A 251 5.44 20.40 11.90
CA ARG A 251 4.77 21.66 12.24
C ARG A 251 3.36 21.69 11.65
N PRO A 252 2.42 22.36 12.29
CA PRO A 252 1.10 22.60 11.73
C PRO A 252 1.19 23.38 10.41
N ALA A 253 0.35 23.02 9.44
CA ALA A 253 0.29 23.65 8.12
C ALA A 253 -0.12 25.16 8.14
N ARG A 254 -0.65 25.66 9.25
CA ARG A 254 -1.10 27.06 9.41
C ARG A 254 -0.77 27.59 10.78
N ALA A 255 -0.40 28.86 10.81
CA ALA A 255 -0.30 29.60 12.07
C ALA A 255 -1.66 29.62 12.77
N GLY A 256 -1.68 29.31 14.06
CA GLY A 256 -2.91 29.23 14.88
C GLY A 256 -3.64 27.88 14.80
N ASN A 257 -3.32 26.98 13.88
CA ASN A 257 -3.76 25.60 13.90
C ASN A 257 -2.76 24.76 14.71
N ARG A 258 -3.25 23.77 15.43
CA ARG A 258 -2.42 22.80 16.18
C ARG A 258 -2.34 21.43 15.49
N ASP A 259 -3.11 21.22 14.41
CA ASP A 259 -3.22 19.95 13.75
C ASP A 259 -2.13 19.81 12.68
N ILE A 260 -1.41 18.70 12.71
CA ILE A 260 -0.50 18.30 11.66
C ILE A 260 -1.33 17.64 10.56
N GLN A 261 -1.13 18.07 9.33
CA GLN A 261 -1.78 17.52 8.16
C GLN A 261 -0.78 16.74 7.33
N LEU A 262 -1.11 15.50 6.99
CA LEU A 262 -0.27 14.60 6.20
C LEU A 262 -1.06 14.02 5.03
N ILE A 263 -0.38 13.78 3.91
CA ILE A 263 -0.83 12.88 2.86
C ILE A 263 -0.05 11.60 2.99
N GLU A 264 -0.75 10.48 3.12
CA GLU A 264 -0.22 9.14 2.96
C GLU A 264 -0.44 8.68 1.54
N LEU A 265 0.58 8.11 0.93
CA LEU A 265 0.51 7.37 -0.33
C LEU A 265 1.13 6.00 -0.12
N SER A 266 0.33 4.96 -0.31
CA SER A 266 0.79 3.58 -0.20
C SER A 266 0.65 2.91 -1.56
N VAL A 267 1.73 2.33 -2.07
CA VAL A 267 1.76 1.51 -3.30
C VAL A 267 2.19 0.12 -2.92
N PHE A 268 1.44 -0.89 -3.34
CA PHE A 268 1.66 -2.27 -2.92
C PHE A 268 1.44 -3.28 -4.04
N ASP A 269 2.10 -4.42 -3.92
CA ASP A 269 1.93 -5.61 -4.73
C ASP A 269 2.04 -6.88 -3.88
N THR A 270 1.74 -8.02 -4.50
CA THR A 270 1.87 -9.36 -3.90
C THR A 270 2.85 -10.26 -4.69
N GLY A 271 3.81 -9.64 -5.37
CA GLY A 271 4.86 -10.35 -6.09
C GLY A 271 5.93 -10.98 -5.18
N PRO A 272 7.10 -11.29 -5.72
CA PRO A 272 8.18 -11.98 -4.99
C PRO A 272 8.90 -11.10 -3.97
N GLY A 273 8.62 -9.78 -3.97
CA GLY A 273 9.37 -8.80 -3.19
C GLY A 273 10.66 -8.34 -3.88
N MET A 274 11.26 -7.26 -3.35
CA MET A 274 12.35 -6.56 -4.04
C MET A 274 13.61 -7.42 -4.20
N ALA A 275 14.04 -8.11 -3.15
CA ALA A 275 15.27 -8.90 -3.19
C ALA A 275 15.17 -10.10 -4.15
N ALA A 276 14.07 -10.84 -4.09
CA ALA A 276 13.82 -11.97 -4.98
C ALA A 276 13.68 -11.51 -6.44
N SER A 277 12.95 -10.41 -6.67
CA SER A 277 12.81 -9.81 -7.99
C SER A 277 14.15 -9.37 -8.58
N LEU A 278 15.04 -8.72 -7.80
CA LEU A 278 16.33 -8.26 -8.27
C LEU A 278 17.31 -9.42 -8.52
N SER A 279 17.39 -10.38 -7.60
CA SER A 279 18.33 -11.50 -7.70
C SER A 279 17.87 -12.58 -8.66
N GLY A 280 16.55 -12.75 -8.85
CA GLY A 280 15.94 -13.86 -9.56
C GLY A 280 16.00 -15.18 -8.81
N LYS A 281 16.23 -15.13 -7.51
CA LYS A 281 16.24 -16.28 -6.61
C LYS A 281 14.99 -16.26 -5.73
N PRO A 282 14.41 -17.42 -5.38
CA PRO A 282 13.33 -17.44 -4.38
C PRO A 282 13.82 -16.86 -3.04
N LEU A 283 12.94 -16.15 -2.34
CA LEU A 283 13.29 -15.53 -1.05
C LEU A 283 13.88 -16.52 -0.04
N ALA A 284 13.42 -17.75 -0.04
CA ALA A 284 13.90 -18.81 0.84
C ALA A 284 15.40 -19.15 0.65
N SER A 285 15.97 -18.86 -0.53
CA SER A 285 17.39 -19.11 -0.86
C SER A 285 18.30 -17.90 -0.64
N ILE A 286 17.76 -16.78 -0.20
CA ILE A 286 18.47 -15.52 0.10
C ILE A 286 18.58 -15.44 1.62
N ASP A 287 19.78 -15.21 2.17
CA ASP A 287 19.90 -14.92 3.59
C ASP A 287 19.46 -13.46 3.91
N ARG A 288 19.27 -13.13 5.20
CA ARG A 288 18.75 -11.83 5.59
C ARG A 288 19.70 -10.68 5.26
N ASP A 289 21.00 -10.90 5.38
CA ASP A 289 21.99 -9.86 5.14
C ASP A 289 22.13 -9.60 3.64
N GLU A 290 22.10 -10.67 2.81
CA GLU A 290 22.01 -10.56 1.35
C GLU A 290 20.71 -9.83 0.94
N GLU A 291 19.58 -10.14 1.60
CA GLU A 291 18.30 -9.48 1.34
C GLU A 291 18.36 -7.97 1.58
N VAL A 292 18.97 -7.53 2.69
CA VAL A 292 19.18 -6.11 3.00
C VAL A 292 20.02 -5.41 1.92
N VAL A 293 21.13 -6.03 1.52
CA VAL A 293 22.00 -5.49 0.46
C VAL A 293 21.27 -5.38 -0.87
N LEU A 294 20.50 -6.42 -1.25
CA LEU A 294 19.72 -6.41 -2.49
C LEU A 294 18.64 -5.32 -2.48
N VAL A 295 17.93 -5.16 -1.37
CA VAL A 295 16.91 -4.11 -1.24
C VAL A 295 17.54 -2.72 -1.29
N GLN A 296 18.66 -2.48 -0.61
CA GLN A 296 19.38 -1.20 -0.70
C GLN A 296 19.83 -0.89 -2.13
N ARG A 297 20.30 -1.90 -2.88
CA ARG A 297 20.70 -1.73 -4.28
C ARG A 297 19.53 -1.30 -5.17
N CYS A 298 18.29 -1.69 -4.89
CA CYS A 298 17.12 -1.26 -5.67
C CYS A 298 16.91 0.26 -5.65
N PHE A 299 17.44 0.97 -4.65
CA PHE A 299 17.39 2.44 -4.58
C PHE A 299 18.52 3.12 -5.36
N GLY A 300 19.47 2.35 -5.93
CA GLY A 300 20.55 2.89 -6.76
C GLY A 300 20.09 3.29 -8.15
N LYS A 301 20.82 4.23 -8.77
CA LYS A 301 20.58 4.62 -10.17
C LYS A 301 20.88 3.47 -11.11
N ASN A 302 20.04 3.29 -12.13
CA ASN A 302 20.23 2.29 -13.21
C ASN A 302 20.23 0.82 -12.75
N VAL A 303 19.62 0.52 -11.60
CA VAL A 303 19.47 -0.85 -11.13
C VAL A 303 18.17 -1.43 -11.68
N SER A 304 18.24 -1.98 -12.90
CA SER A 304 17.15 -2.77 -13.50
C SER A 304 17.72 -4.04 -14.12
N ARG A 305 17.01 -5.14 -14.03
CA ARG A 305 17.34 -6.40 -14.74
C ARG A 305 17.23 -6.25 -16.27
N LYS A 306 16.46 -5.28 -16.75
CA LYS A 306 16.25 -5.03 -18.18
C LYS A 306 17.15 -3.89 -18.63
N SER A 307 17.95 -4.13 -19.65
CA SER A 307 18.84 -3.18 -20.32
C SER A 307 18.11 -2.10 -21.15
N ILE A 308 16.89 -1.70 -20.77
CA ILE A 308 16.11 -0.73 -21.53
C ILE A 308 16.45 0.67 -21.00
N SER A 309 17.06 1.48 -21.85
CA SER A 309 17.57 2.82 -21.61
C SER A 309 16.54 3.91 -21.23
N SER A 310 15.27 3.57 -21.06
CA SER A 310 14.20 4.48 -20.63
C SER A 310 13.86 4.36 -19.13
N ALA A 311 14.50 3.46 -18.39
CA ALA A 311 14.30 3.24 -16.97
C ALA A 311 15.27 4.11 -16.15
N GLY A 312 15.14 5.43 -16.23
CA GLY A 312 16.25 6.28 -15.82
C GLY A 312 16.16 6.93 -14.46
N LEU A 313 14.99 7.09 -13.88
CA LEU A 313 14.86 7.90 -12.66
C LEU A 313 14.33 7.11 -11.43
N GLY A 314 13.55 6.06 -11.61
CA GLY A 314 13.17 5.06 -10.64
C GLY A 314 12.94 5.53 -9.19
N LEU A 315 13.25 4.67 -8.26
CA LEU A 315 13.15 4.93 -6.82
C LEU A 315 13.96 6.16 -6.33
N PRO A 316 15.12 6.53 -6.90
CA PRO A 316 15.78 7.78 -6.54
C PRO A 316 14.88 9.02 -6.61
N THR A 317 14.03 9.15 -7.63
CA THR A 317 13.08 10.28 -7.75
C THR A 317 12.07 10.32 -6.61
N VAL A 318 11.62 9.15 -6.15
CA VAL A 318 10.72 9.04 -4.98
C VAL A 318 11.41 9.51 -3.72
N ILE A 319 12.67 9.12 -3.52
CA ILE A 319 13.47 9.49 -2.35
C ILE A 319 13.75 10.99 -2.34
N ASP A 320 14.12 11.55 -3.49
CA ASP A 320 14.41 12.99 -3.60
C ASP A 320 13.16 13.83 -3.34
N LEU A 321 12.00 13.41 -3.84
CA LEU A 321 10.73 14.06 -3.51
C LEU A 321 10.42 14.02 -2.01
N LEU A 322 10.68 12.89 -1.34
CA LEU A 322 10.50 12.77 0.11
C LEU A 322 11.46 13.69 0.87
N ARG A 323 12.73 13.79 0.47
CA ARG A 323 13.71 14.71 1.08
C ARG A 323 13.27 16.16 0.96
N GLU A 324 12.91 16.59 -0.25
CA GLU A 324 12.42 17.96 -0.50
C GLU A 324 11.20 18.33 0.33
N ARG A 325 10.44 17.35 0.80
CA ARG A 325 9.16 17.53 1.50
C ARG A 325 9.18 17.10 2.95
N ASN A 326 10.35 16.91 3.55
CA ASN A 326 10.44 16.39 4.92
C ASN A 326 9.62 15.12 5.13
N GLY A 327 9.57 14.30 4.09
CA GLY A 327 8.73 13.11 4.03
C GLY A 327 9.29 11.94 4.81
N PHE A 328 8.49 10.92 4.94
CA PHE A 328 8.82 9.67 5.61
C PHE A 328 8.53 8.49 4.68
N LEU A 329 9.46 7.56 4.63
CA LEU A 329 9.32 6.30 3.92
C LEU A 329 9.18 5.14 4.91
N ARG A 330 8.17 4.30 4.73
CA ARG A 330 8.15 2.94 5.26
C ARG A 330 8.14 1.95 4.09
N LEU A 331 8.99 0.94 4.17
CA LEU A 331 9.10 -0.14 3.19
C LEU A 331 8.89 -1.48 3.88
N ARG A 332 7.99 -2.30 3.33
CA ARG A 332 7.77 -3.67 3.78
C ARG A 332 7.88 -4.63 2.59
N THR A 333 8.86 -5.52 2.59
CA THR A 333 9.13 -6.48 1.52
C THR A 333 9.86 -7.71 2.05
N GLY A 334 9.49 -8.90 1.58
CA GLY A 334 10.12 -10.13 2.05
C GLY A 334 10.13 -10.26 3.58
N ARG A 335 11.32 -10.39 4.17
CA ARG A 335 11.53 -10.47 5.63
C ARG A 335 12.01 -9.15 6.24
N LEU A 336 11.87 -8.05 5.49
CA LEU A 336 12.33 -6.72 5.91
C LEU A 336 11.16 -5.78 6.15
N SER A 337 11.22 -5.06 7.25
CA SER A 337 10.36 -3.91 7.57
C SER A 337 11.28 -2.74 7.88
N LEU A 338 11.37 -1.79 6.96
CA LEU A 338 12.35 -0.72 6.97
C LEU A 338 11.68 0.64 6.94
N PHE A 339 12.39 1.68 7.38
CA PHE A 339 11.97 3.07 7.26
C PHE A 339 13.14 4.00 7.01
N SER A 340 12.83 5.18 6.48
CA SER A 340 13.75 6.33 6.45
C SER A 340 12.96 7.61 6.72
N ASP A 341 13.48 8.43 7.63
CA ASP A 341 12.99 9.77 7.88
C ASP A 341 13.79 10.75 7.02
N LEU A 342 13.25 11.04 5.83
CA LEU A 342 13.96 11.80 4.81
C LEU A 342 14.11 13.29 5.19
N GLY A 343 13.30 13.79 6.12
CA GLY A 343 13.46 15.14 6.66
C GLY A 343 14.73 15.31 7.52
N LEU A 344 15.36 14.20 7.96
CA LEU A 344 16.67 14.23 8.62
C LEU A 344 17.83 14.14 7.62
N GLU A 345 17.56 13.92 6.36
CA GLU A 345 18.53 13.71 5.29
C GLU A 345 18.64 14.89 4.30
N GLU A 346 18.16 16.08 4.68
CA GLU A 346 18.11 17.27 3.80
C GLU A 346 19.46 17.65 3.16
N GLN A 347 20.57 17.31 3.80
CA GLN A 347 21.94 17.64 3.33
C GLN A 347 22.49 16.61 2.33
N ARG A 348 21.77 15.50 2.06
CA ARG A 348 22.23 14.50 1.10
C ARG A 348 22.01 14.98 -0.33
N ALA A 349 22.96 14.64 -1.20
CA ALA A 349 22.87 15.00 -2.61
C ALA A 349 21.75 14.24 -3.34
N PHE A 350 21.25 14.84 -4.44
CA PHE A 350 20.27 14.21 -5.30
C PHE A 350 20.72 12.82 -5.78
N GLY A 351 19.87 11.83 -5.59
CA GLY A 351 20.11 10.44 -6.02
C GLY A 351 21.05 9.65 -5.09
N GLU A 352 21.41 10.16 -3.91
CA GLU A 352 22.05 9.35 -2.87
C GLU A 352 21.05 8.36 -2.28
N LEU A 353 21.57 7.19 -1.83
CA LEU A 353 20.77 6.16 -1.20
C LEU A 353 20.14 6.66 0.10
N PRO A 354 18.87 6.30 0.40
CA PRO A 354 18.27 6.61 1.69
C PRO A 354 18.94 5.79 2.81
N GLU A 355 18.96 6.34 4.01
CA GLU A 355 19.35 5.59 5.20
C GLU A 355 18.18 4.72 5.66
N LEU A 356 18.16 3.47 5.22
CA LEU A 356 17.13 2.51 5.61
C LEU A 356 17.47 1.90 6.98
N ARG A 357 16.56 2.03 7.93
CA ARG A 357 16.66 1.48 9.30
C ARG A 357 15.58 0.45 9.53
N ASP A 358 15.83 -0.52 10.40
CA ASP A 358 14.79 -1.49 10.80
C ASP A 358 13.64 -0.78 11.51
N TRP A 359 12.40 -1.10 11.11
CA TRP A 359 11.17 -0.56 11.71
C TRP A 359 10.97 -1.00 13.15
N ALA A 360 11.24 -2.27 13.41
CA ALA A 360 11.26 -2.84 14.76
C ALA A 360 12.68 -2.86 15.30
N ASP A 361 12.82 -3.17 16.60
CA ASP A 361 14.12 -3.45 17.19
C ASP A 361 14.92 -4.42 16.28
N PRO A 362 16.21 -4.15 16.01
CA PRO A 362 17.06 -5.01 15.17
C PRO A 362 17.09 -6.50 15.58
N SER A 363 16.78 -6.80 16.84
CA SER A 363 16.59 -8.17 17.33
C SER A 363 15.25 -8.80 16.91
N GLY A 364 14.28 -8.00 16.47
CA GLY A 364 12.92 -8.42 16.07
C GLY A 364 12.87 -8.90 14.64
N ARG A 365 12.92 -10.22 14.42
CA ARG A 365 12.63 -10.80 13.10
C ARG A 365 11.15 -10.59 12.77
N VAL A 366 10.87 -9.93 11.65
CA VAL A 366 9.51 -9.84 11.12
C VAL A 366 9.19 -11.08 10.27
N ALA A 367 7.94 -11.49 10.27
CA ALA A 367 7.47 -12.62 9.47
C ALA A 367 7.58 -12.29 7.97
N PRO A 368 7.86 -13.26 7.09
CA PRO A 368 7.85 -13.05 5.65
C PRO A 368 6.49 -12.52 5.17
N ILE A 369 6.51 -11.70 4.10
CA ILE A 369 5.30 -11.14 3.50
C ILE A 369 5.37 -11.27 1.98
N ALA A 370 4.22 -11.44 1.34
CA ALA A 370 4.13 -11.43 -0.11
C ALA A 370 4.28 -9.99 -0.64
N GLY A 371 5.12 -9.83 -1.65
CA GLY A 371 5.29 -8.58 -2.39
C GLY A 371 6.02 -7.46 -1.67
N THR A 372 5.68 -6.25 -2.10
CA THR A 372 6.30 -5.01 -1.63
C THR A 372 5.22 -3.98 -1.29
N LEU A 373 5.40 -3.26 -0.19
CA LEU A 373 4.58 -2.11 0.20
C LEU A 373 5.49 -0.92 0.47
N PHE A 374 5.33 0.13 -0.31
CA PHE A 374 5.84 1.47 -0.03
C PHE A 374 4.74 2.29 0.64
N THR A 375 5.01 2.87 1.78
CA THR A 375 4.17 3.89 2.42
C THR A 375 4.96 5.18 2.53
N LEU A 376 4.49 6.21 1.86
CA LEU A 376 5.11 7.53 1.80
C LEU A 376 4.23 8.51 2.56
N LEU A 377 4.82 9.29 3.48
CA LEU A 377 4.12 10.35 4.18
C LEU A 377 4.69 11.70 3.76
N PHE A 378 3.81 12.62 3.39
CA PHE A 378 4.14 13.98 3.02
C PHE A 378 3.43 14.96 3.95
N PRO A 379 4.14 15.74 4.76
CA PRO A 379 3.52 16.79 5.55
C PRO A 379 3.02 17.92 4.63
N LEU A 380 1.85 18.44 4.94
CA LEU A 380 1.33 19.64 4.30
C LEU A 380 1.76 20.87 5.12
N GLY A 381 2.47 21.80 4.49
CA GLY A 381 2.91 23.05 5.12
C GLY A 381 4.25 22.98 5.85
N ALA A 382 5.10 22.02 5.47
CA ALA A 382 6.51 21.98 5.87
C ALA A 382 7.35 22.93 5.00
#